data_e01acafb0e5fe61a09db9c4223b53ead
#
_entry.id   e01acafb0e5fe61a09db9c4223b53ead
#
_cell.length_a   1.000
_cell.length_b   1.000
_cell.length_c   1.000
_cell.angle_alpha   90.00
_cell.angle_beta   90.00
_cell.angle_gamma   90.00
#
_symmetry.space_group_name_H-M   'P 1'
#
loop_
_entity.id
_entity.type
_entity.pdbx_description
1 polymer ?
#
loop_
_entity_poly.entity_id
_entity_poly.type
_entity_poly.pdbx_seq_one_letter_code
_entity_poly.pdbx_strand_id
1 'polypeptide(L)'
;TTQPATPATSRPATTSAPKTTQAAAPTTAAQPAVPPEYQSAAEKAASYAGSMMHMSKQGVYDQLVSEYGEQFSAPAAQYAIDNVKADWNANALAAAKSYQSTLNMSPAAIHDQLTSSYGGKFTQAEADYALAHLND
;
A
#
# COMPACT_ATOMS: atom_id res chain seq x y z
N THR A 1 51.90 41.42 -20.12
CA THR A 1 51.60 41.13 -19.88
C THR A 1 50.61 40.85 -19.35
N THR A 2 50.19 40.62 -19.05
CA THR A 2 49.49 40.45 -18.62
C THR A 2 48.36 40.11 -18.26
N GLN A 3 47.82 39.74 -17.94
CA GLN A 3 46.90 39.43 -17.57
C GLN A 3 46.02 39.34 -17.02
N PRO A 4 45.61 39.26 -16.84
CA PRO A 4 44.89 39.27 -16.23
C PRO A 4 43.77 38.87 -15.89
N ALA A 5 43.44 38.51 -15.59
CA ALA A 5 42.63 38.30 -15.20
C ALA A 5 41.63 38.00 -14.83
N THR A 6 41.18 37.79 -14.60
CA THR A 6 40.35 37.60 -14.19
C THR A 6 39.42 37.22 -13.78
N PRO A 7 39.14 37.14 -13.56
CA PRO A 7 38.39 36.90 -13.07
C PRO A 7 37.28 36.58 -12.83
N ALA A 8 37.03 36.27 -12.61
CA ALA A 8 36.19 36.11 -12.33
C ALA A 8 35.25 35.79 -11.98
N THR A 9 35.01 35.66 -11.81
CA THR A 9 34.28 35.52 -11.46
C THR A 9 33.29 35.07 -11.10
N SER A 10 33.10 34.83 -10.96
CA SER A 10 32.31 34.53 -10.60
C SER A 10 31.31 34.23 -10.18
N ARG A 11 30.95 34.05 -10.05
CA ARG A 11 30.16 33.82 -9.57
C ARG A 11 29.16 33.45 -9.22
N PRO A 12 28.91 33.26 -9.20
CA PRO A 12 28.15 32.93 -8.83
C PRO A 12 27.11 32.58 -8.46
N ALA A 13 26.95 32.34 -8.32
CA ALA A 13 26.13 32.12 -7.97
C ALA A 13 25.21 31.84 -7.57
N THR A 14 25.06 31.69 -7.46
CA THR A 14 24.35 31.54 -7.03
C THR A 14 23.38 31.14 -6.74
N THR A 15 23.24 30.92 -6.74
CA THR A 15 22.47 30.62 -6.49
C THR A 15 21.60 30.18 -6.05
N SER A 16 21.50 29.90 -5.92
CA SER A 16 20.80 29.49 -5.48
C SER A 16 19.80 29.31 -5.00
N ALA A 17 19.61 29.12 -4.84
CA ALA A 17 18.85 29.00 -4.30
C ALA A 17 17.78 28.74 -4.01
N PRO A 18 17.50 28.68 -4.11
CA PRO A 18 16.56 28.52 -3.73
C PRO A 18 15.69 27.98 -3.28
N LYS A 19 15.69 27.58 -3.18
CA LYS A 19 15.05 27.07 -2.78
C LYS A 19 14.32 26.98 -2.06
N THR A 20 14.35 26.87 -1.94
CA THR A 20 13.87 26.64 -1.30
C THR A 20 12.89 26.68 -0.77
N THR A 21 12.67 26.70 -0.81
CA THR A 21 11.94 26.79 -0.37
C THR A 21 11.05 26.43 0.13
N GLN A 22 10.87 25.93 0.18
CA GLN A 22 10.17 25.56 0.64
C GLN A 22 9.65 25.48 1.46
N ALA A 23 9.69 25.33 1.69
CA ALA A 23 9.36 25.23 2.38
C ALA A 23 8.68 25.40 3.20
N ALA A 24 8.56 25.54 3.34
CA ALA A 24 8.16 25.85 4.10
C ALA A 24 7.30 25.70 4.73
N ALA A 25 7.04 25.48 4.98
CA ALA A 25 6.40 25.52 5.59
C ALA A 25 5.84 25.23 6.41
N PRO A 26 5.60 25.02 6.75
CA PRO A 26 5.02 24.72 7.44
C PRO A 26 4.63 24.70 8.39
N THR A 27 4.63 24.44 8.65
CA THR A 27 4.44 24.52 9.44
C THR A 27 3.63 24.41 10.21
N THR A 28 3.40 24.08 10.49
CA THR A 28 2.71 24.13 11.16
C THR A 28 2.25 23.35 11.67
N ALA A 29 2.28 22.81 11.66
CA ALA A 29 1.92 22.32 12.20
C ALA A 29 1.67 21.44 12.90
N ALA A 30 1.67 21.36 13.23
CA ALA A 30 1.25 20.70 14.26
C ALA A 30 1.07 19.34 13.96
N GLN A 31 0.16 18.87 13.42
CA GLN A 31 0.21 17.55 13.05
C GLN A 31 0.41 17.49 11.59
N PRO A 32 1.29 16.64 11.17
CA PRO A 32 1.54 16.52 9.76
C PRO A 32 0.26 16.13 9.08
N ALA A 33 -0.12 16.88 8.11
CA ALA A 33 -1.24 16.53 7.28
C ALA A 33 -0.87 15.30 6.47
N VAL A 34 -1.80 14.36 6.38
CA VAL A 34 -1.61 13.19 5.54
C VAL A 34 -1.68 13.64 4.08
N PRO A 35 -0.71 13.33 3.25
CA PRO A 35 -0.76 13.74 1.85
C PRO A 35 -2.01 13.22 1.15
N PRO A 36 -2.57 13.98 0.20
CA PRO A 36 -3.78 13.54 -0.49
C PRO A 36 -3.66 12.17 -1.15
N GLU A 37 -2.49 11.84 -1.69
CA GLU A 37 -2.27 10.52 -2.27
C GLU A 37 -2.47 9.42 -1.23
N TYR A 38 -1.99 9.65 -0.02
CA TYR A 38 -2.10 8.67 1.06
C TYR A 38 -3.56 8.50 1.49
N GLN A 39 -4.31 9.61 1.53
CA GLN A 39 -5.73 9.54 1.85
C GLN A 39 -6.49 8.75 0.80
N SER A 40 -6.22 9.04 -0.46
CA SER A 40 -6.87 8.32 -1.56
C SER A 40 -6.51 6.83 -1.53
N ALA A 41 -5.25 6.51 -1.25
CA ALA A 41 -4.82 5.12 -1.14
C ALA A 41 -5.56 4.42 -0.01
N ALA A 42 -5.73 5.12 1.13
CA ALA A 42 -6.43 4.53 2.27
C ALA A 42 -7.91 4.26 1.95
N GLU A 43 -8.55 5.17 1.23
CA GLU A 43 -9.94 4.97 0.81
C GLU A 43 -10.06 3.77 -0.13
N LYS A 44 -9.12 3.65 -1.07
CA LYS A 44 -9.10 2.51 -1.97
C LYS A 44 -8.83 1.22 -1.21
N ALA A 45 -7.89 1.25 -0.27
CA ALA A 45 -7.61 0.08 0.56
C ALA A 45 -8.86 -0.37 1.31
N ALA A 46 -9.61 0.58 1.86
CA ALA A 46 -10.84 0.25 2.57
C ALA A 46 -11.86 -0.44 1.63
N SER A 47 -11.95 0.02 0.39
CA SER A 47 -12.84 -0.59 -0.58
C SER A 47 -12.43 -2.03 -0.90
N TYR A 48 -11.12 -2.24 -1.16
CA TYR A 48 -10.62 -3.58 -1.49
C TYR A 48 -10.64 -4.53 -0.30
N ALA A 49 -10.43 -3.99 0.90
CA ALA A 49 -10.45 -4.81 2.12
C ALA A 49 -11.85 -5.11 2.62
N GLY A 50 -12.83 -4.45 2.03
CA GLY A 50 -14.22 -4.60 2.46
C GLY A 50 -14.80 -5.96 2.14
N SER A 51 -15.98 -6.20 2.68
CA SER A 51 -16.62 -7.50 2.63
C SER A 51 -17.00 -7.98 1.24
N MET A 52 -16.98 -7.10 0.24
CA MET A 52 -17.32 -7.48 -1.13
C MET A 52 -16.16 -8.14 -1.85
N MET A 53 -14.93 -7.69 -1.57
CA MET A 53 -13.75 -8.13 -2.32
C MET A 53 -12.98 -9.24 -1.62
N HIS A 54 -13.05 -9.30 -0.30
CA HIS A 54 -12.38 -10.33 0.51
C HIS A 54 -10.88 -10.44 0.22
N MET A 55 -10.22 -9.33 -0.07
CA MET A 55 -8.80 -9.35 -0.41
C MET A 55 -7.94 -9.46 0.84
N SER A 56 -6.76 -10.05 0.69
CA SER A 56 -5.78 -10.08 1.75
C SER A 56 -5.06 -8.73 1.84
N LYS A 57 -4.36 -8.51 2.97
CA LYS A 57 -3.58 -7.29 3.14
C LYS A 57 -2.55 -7.12 2.03
N GLN A 58 -1.83 -8.19 1.70
CA GLN A 58 -0.85 -8.15 0.62
C GLN A 58 -1.52 -7.93 -0.73
N GLY A 59 -2.67 -8.56 -0.96
CA GLY A 59 -3.41 -8.37 -2.19
C GLY A 59 -3.84 -6.93 -2.38
N VAL A 60 -4.29 -6.28 -1.31
CA VAL A 60 -4.66 -4.86 -1.36
C VAL A 60 -3.43 -4.01 -1.71
N TYR A 61 -2.29 -4.28 -1.04
CA TYR A 61 -1.06 -3.54 -1.35
C TYR A 61 -0.69 -3.68 -2.83
N ASP A 62 -0.67 -4.91 -3.33
CA ASP A 62 -0.30 -5.16 -4.71
C ASP A 62 -1.23 -4.44 -5.68
N GLN A 63 -2.53 -4.43 -5.38
CA GLN A 63 -3.49 -3.73 -6.23
C GLN A 63 -3.25 -2.23 -6.22
N LEU A 64 -2.91 -1.67 -5.05
CA LEU A 64 -2.68 -0.24 -4.94
C LEU A 64 -1.46 0.22 -5.73
N VAL A 65 -0.38 -0.57 -5.76
CA VAL A 65 0.85 -0.18 -6.46
C VAL A 65 0.90 -0.65 -7.92
N SER A 66 -0.01 -1.53 -8.33
CA SER A 66 0.03 -2.11 -9.66
C SER A 66 -0.13 -1.05 -10.74
N GLU A 67 0.69 -1.13 -11.78
CA GLU A 67 0.53 -0.24 -12.94
C GLU A 67 -0.75 -0.54 -13.72
N TYR A 68 -1.32 -1.72 -13.52
CA TYR A 68 -2.62 -2.07 -14.09
C TYR A 68 -3.78 -1.83 -13.12
N GLY A 69 -3.46 -1.39 -11.89
CA GLY A 69 -4.44 -1.09 -10.87
C GLY A 69 -4.47 0.40 -10.56
N GLU A 70 -4.19 0.74 -9.31
CA GLU A 70 -4.37 2.11 -8.84
C GLU A 70 -3.14 2.99 -8.98
N GLN A 71 -1.98 2.42 -9.19
CA GLN A 71 -0.72 3.13 -9.45
C GLN A 71 -0.29 4.09 -8.33
N PHE A 72 -0.66 3.80 -7.10
CA PHE A 72 -0.18 4.58 -5.97
C PHE A 72 1.29 4.29 -5.71
N SER A 73 1.98 5.25 -5.10
CA SER A 73 3.36 5.02 -4.68
C SER A 73 3.42 3.96 -3.58
N ALA A 74 4.56 3.28 -3.48
CA ALA A 74 4.73 2.27 -2.45
C ALA A 74 4.53 2.83 -1.04
N PRO A 75 5.06 4.02 -0.68
CA PRO A 75 4.78 4.58 0.64
C PRO A 75 3.30 4.86 0.88
N ALA A 76 2.57 5.32 -0.13
CA ALA A 76 1.13 5.56 0.01
C ALA A 76 0.38 4.26 0.23
N ALA A 77 0.73 3.22 -0.53
CA ALA A 77 0.10 1.92 -0.38
C ALA A 77 0.40 1.31 0.99
N GLN A 78 1.64 1.45 1.45
CA GLN A 78 2.02 0.94 2.76
C GLN A 78 1.24 1.66 3.86
N TYR A 79 1.16 2.97 3.78
CA TYR A 79 0.34 3.74 4.72
C TYR A 79 -1.10 3.23 4.72
N ALA A 80 -1.64 3.00 3.53
CA ALA A 80 -3.03 2.59 3.40
C ALA A 80 -3.29 1.25 4.07
N ILE A 81 -2.45 0.24 3.82
CA ILE A 81 -2.69 -1.08 4.41
C ILE A 81 -2.38 -1.13 5.90
N ASP A 82 -1.52 -0.23 6.39
CA ASP A 82 -1.22 -0.17 7.81
C ASP A 82 -2.32 0.55 8.60
N ASN A 83 -3.08 1.39 7.95
CA ASN A 83 -4.10 2.21 8.60
C ASN A 83 -5.54 1.80 8.30
N VAL A 84 -5.75 0.95 7.30
CA VAL A 84 -7.10 0.51 6.98
C VAL A 84 -7.61 -0.41 8.08
N LYS A 85 -8.87 -0.23 8.42
CA LYS A 85 -9.50 -1.06 9.43
C LYS A 85 -10.22 -2.20 8.74
N ALA A 86 -9.58 -3.36 8.78
CA ALA A 86 -10.12 -4.53 8.10
C ALA A 86 -9.86 -5.76 8.96
N ASP A 87 -10.78 -6.70 8.90
CA ASP A 87 -10.60 -7.99 9.55
C ASP A 87 -10.06 -8.96 8.50
N TRP A 88 -8.74 -9.10 8.47
CA TRP A 88 -8.09 -9.95 7.47
C TRP A 88 -8.44 -11.43 7.67
N ASN A 89 -8.66 -11.84 8.92
CA ASN A 89 -9.12 -13.20 9.21
C ASN A 89 -10.50 -13.45 8.62
N ALA A 90 -11.40 -12.48 8.77
CA ALA A 90 -12.74 -12.60 8.19
C ALA A 90 -12.67 -12.65 6.66
N ASN A 91 -11.78 -11.86 6.07
CA ASN A 91 -11.60 -11.89 4.62
C ASN A 91 -11.08 -13.25 4.15
N ALA A 92 -10.12 -13.83 4.88
CA ALA A 92 -9.59 -15.15 4.57
C ALA A 92 -10.70 -16.20 4.68
N LEU A 93 -11.50 -16.12 5.73
CA LEU A 93 -12.61 -17.05 5.92
C LEU A 93 -13.63 -16.93 4.79
N ALA A 94 -13.98 -15.71 4.40
CA ALA A 94 -14.95 -15.51 3.32
C ALA A 94 -14.42 -16.09 2.01
N ALA A 95 -13.13 -15.87 1.73
CA ALA A 95 -12.49 -16.43 0.54
C ALA A 95 -12.50 -17.97 0.60
N ALA A 96 -12.18 -18.53 1.77
CA ALA A 96 -12.15 -19.98 1.96
C ALA A 96 -13.53 -20.58 1.72
N LYS A 97 -14.57 -19.96 2.25
CA LYS A 97 -15.93 -20.43 2.04
C LYS A 97 -16.33 -20.39 0.57
N SER A 98 -15.91 -19.36 -0.13
CA SER A 98 -16.14 -19.24 -1.56
C SER A 98 -15.46 -20.37 -2.33
N TYR A 99 -14.20 -20.65 -2.00
CA TYR A 99 -13.48 -21.76 -2.63
C TYR A 99 -14.15 -23.10 -2.36
N GLN A 100 -14.62 -23.28 -1.13
CA GLN A 100 -15.29 -24.52 -0.78
C GLN A 100 -16.62 -24.67 -1.53
N SER A 101 -17.46 -23.65 -1.50
CA SER A 101 -18.82 -23.75 -2.02
C SER A 101 -18.88 -23.62 -3.54
N THR A 102 -18.04 -22.78 -4.13
CA THR A 102 -18.10 -22.52 -5.56
C THR A 102 -17.21 -23.46 -6.35
N LEU A 103 -16.01 -23.75 -5.83
CA LEU A 103 -15.02 -24.54 -6.54
C LEU A 103 -14.86 -25.95 -5.96
N ASN A 104 -15.56 -26.26 -4.89
CA ASN A 104 -15.53 -27.58 -4.26
C ASN A 104 -14.13 -28.02 -3.88
N MET A 105 -13.30 -27.07 -3.43
CA MET A 105 -11.93 -27.34 -3.07
C MET A 105 -11.84 -28.03 -1.71
N SER A 106 -10.85 -28.89 -1.56
CA SER A 106 -10.56 -29.52 -0.27
C SER A 106 -9.94 -28.51 0.69
N PRO A 107 -10.03 -28.75 2.02
CA PRO A 107 -9.38 -27.86 2.97
C PRO A 107 -7.89 -27.63 2.69
N ALA A 108 -7.15 -28.68 2.33
CA ALA A 108 -5.72 -28.52 2.02
C ALA A 108 -5.51 -27.63 0.81
N ALA A 109 -6.33 -27.82 -0.24
CA ALA A 109 -6.22 -27.00 -1.44
C ALA A 109 -6.62 -25.55 -1.15
N ILE A 110 -7.60 -25.33 -0.29
CA ILE A 110 -8.02 -24.00 0.13
C ILE A 110 -6.86 -23.30 0.85
N HIS A 111 -6.20 -24.00 1.77
CA HIS A 111 -5.07 -23.44 2.50
C HIS A 111 -3.99 -23.00 1.54
N ASP A 112 -3.63 -23.88 0.61
CA ASP A 112 -2.59 -23.56 -0.38
C ASP A 112 -3.00 -22.37 -1.25
N GLN A 113 -4.25 -22.31 -1.65
CA GLN A 113 -4.74 -21.19 -2.47
C GLN A 113 -4.73 -19.88 -1.69
N LEU A 114 -5.14 -19.91 -0.42
CA LEU A 114 -5.14 -18.71 0.41
C LEU A 114 -3.75 -18.15 0.60
N THR A 115 -2.76 -19.02 0.79
CA THR A 115 -1.38 -18.60 1.09
C THR A 115 -0.52 -18.41 -0.15
N SER A 116 -1.02 -18.79 -1.32
CA SER A 116 -0.26 -18.72 -2.56
C SER A 116 0.05 -17.26 -2.93
N SER A 117 1.29 -17.02 -3.36
CA SER A 117 1.66 -15.71 -3.89
C SER A 117 0.97 -15.39 -5.22
N TYR A 118 0.41 -16.39 -5.88
CA TYR A 118 -0.37 -16.23 -7.09
C TYR A 118 -1.86 -16.31 -6.84
N GLY A 119 -2.25 -16.54 -5.58
CA GLY A 119 -3.66 -16.66 -5.19
C GLY A 119 -4.04 -15.61 -4.18
N GLY A 120 -4.49 -16.05 -3.02
CA GLY A 120 -5.05 -15.15 -2.02
C GLY A 120 -4.05 -14.25 -1.33
N LYS A 121 -2.81 -14.70 -1.20
CA LYS A 121 -1.74 -13.95 -0.54
C LYS A 121 -2.02 -13.64 0.94
N PHE A 122 -2.85 -14.45 1.57
CA PHE A 122 -3.09 -14.37 3.00
C PHE A 122 -1.90 -14.96 3.76
N THR A 123 -1.75 -14.58 5.02
CA THR A 123 -0.72 -15.16 5.86
C THR A 123 -1.13 -16.57 6.28
N GLN A 124 -0.14 -17.37 6.74
CA GLN A 124 -0.42 -18.69 7.27
C GLN A 124 -1.45 -18.63 8.40
N ALA A 125 -1.28 -17.67 9.32
CA ALA A 125 -2.19 -17.52 10.44
C ALA A 125 -3.62 -17.22 9.99
N GLU A 126 -3.76 -16.37 8.97
CA GLU A 126 -5.08 -16.05 8.43
C GLU A 126 -5.72 -17.27 7.75
N ALA A 127 -4.92 -18.03 7.01
CA ALA A 127 -5.41 -19.25 6.38
C ALA A 127 -5.79 -20.31 7.40
N ASP A 128 -4.96 -20.46 8.43
CA ASP A 128 -5.27 -21.39 9.52
C ASP A 128 -6.58 -21.02 10.22
N TYR A 129 -6.76 -19.72 10.47
CA TYR A 129 -8.00 -19.24 11.06
C TYR A 129 -9.19 -19.59 10.16
N ALA A 130 -9.03 -19.32 8.87
CA ALA A 130 -10.13 -19.58 7.91
C ALA A 130 -10.52 -21.05 7.92
N LEU A 131 -9.54 -21.96 7.91
CA LEU A 131 -9.87 -23.38 7.92
C LEU A 131 -10.49 -23.82 9.23
N ALA A 132 -10.01 -23.27 10.36
CA ALA A 132 -10.57 -23.61 11.66
C ALA A 132 -12.04 -23.23 11.78
N HIS A 133 -12.47 -22.19 11.06
CA HIS A 133 -13.84 -21.67 11.14
C HIS A 133 -14.68 -21.95 9.89
N LEU A 134 -14.13 -22.75 8.97
CA LEU A 134 -14.73 -22.93 7.65
C LEU A 134 -16.18 -23.46 7.72
N ASN A 135 -16.45 -24.31 8.69
CA ASN A 135 -17.75 -24.94 8.82
C ASN A 135 -18.54 -24.44 10.04
N ASP A 136 -18.16 -23.32 10.59
CA ASP A 136 -18.90 -22.73 11.71
C ASP A 136 -20.23 -22.09 11.27
#